data_b0b6cfe174542d67f1646cfc727ad00c
#
_entry.id   b0b6cfe174542d67f1646cfc727ad00c
#
_cell.length_a   1.000
_cell.length_b   1.000
_cell.length_c   1.000
_cell.angle_alpha   90.00
_cell.angle_beta   90.00
_cell.angle_gamma   90.00
#
_symmetry.space_group_name_H-M   'P 1'
#
loop_
_entity.id
_entity.type
_entity.pdbx_description
1 polymer ?
#
loop_
_entity_poly.entity_id
_entity_poly.type
_entity_poly.pdbx_seq_one_letter_code
_entity_poly.pdbx_strand_id
1 'polypeptide(L)'
;MAYTKIHAIKATVDKAIDYICNPEKTDEKMFVSSYACSPETAAYDFKYTLDHCRENSPNKAYHLIQAFAPGEVGFEEAHRIGKELADKLLEGKFSYVVTTHIDKGHVHNHIIFCVADNIEHNKYHDCKQSYYH
;
A
#
# COMPACT_ATOMS: atom_id res chain seq x y z
N MET A 1 10.57 -5.08 16.95
CA MET A 1 9.71 -6.04 16.28
C MET A 1 8.67 -5.31 15.42
N ALA A 2 8.52 -5.73 14.18
CA ALA A 2 7.56 -5.11 13.28
C ALA A 2 6.13 -5.56 13.62
N TYR A 3 5.17 -4.67 13.49
CA TYR A 3 3.77 -5.02 13.56
C TYR A 3 3.03 -4.41 12.39
N THR A 4 1.88 -4.99 12.04
CA THR A 4 1.06 -4.54 10.92
C THR A 4 -0.37 -4.30 11.35
N LYS A 5 -1.02 -3.36 10.67
CA LYS A 5 -2.46 -3.15 10.80
C LYS A 5 -3.00 -2.71 9.44
N ILE A 6 -4.29 -2.98 9.21
CA ILE A 6 -4.93 -2.70 7.92
C ILE A 6 -6.27 -2.02 8.18
N HIS A 7 -6.62 -1.08 7.32
CA HIS A 7 -7.95 -0.47 7.35
C HIS A 7 -8.39 -0.11 5.94
N ALA A 8 -9.71 -0.03 5.75
CA ALA A 8 -10.29 0.23 4.44
C ALA A 8 -10.36 1.72 4.16
N ILE A 9 -10.19 2.07 2.88
CA ILE A 9 -10.41 3.42 2.38
C ILE A 9 -11.67 3.40 1.52
N LYS A 10 -12.68 4.17 1.93
CA LYS A 10 -13.97 4.20 1.24
C LYS A 10 -14.11 5.37 0.28
N ALA A 11 -13.30 6.40 0.45
CA ALA A 11 -13.33 7.60 -0.38
C ALA A 11 -11.96 8.27 -0.31
N THR A 12 -11.73 9.25 -1.18
CA THR A 12 -10.50 10.08 -1.15
C THR A 12 -9.21 9.26 -1.25
N VAL A 13 -9.21 8.24 -2.13
CA VAL A 13 -8.02 7.42 -2.38
C VAL A 13 -6.84 8.30 -2.81
N ASP A 14 -7.11 9.31 -3.66
CA ASP A 14 -6.10 10.25 -4.15
C ASP A 14 -5.40 10.98 -3.00
N LYS A 15 -6.17 11.43 -2.00
CA LYS A 15 -5.61 12.12 -0.84
C LYS A 15 -4.77 11.19 0.03
N ALA A 16 -5.23 9.94 0.17
CA ALA A 16 -4.48 8.96 0.95
C ALA A 16 -3.14 8.65 0.29
N ILE A 17 -3.13 8.48 -1.02
CA ILE A 17 -1.90 8.22 -1.77
C ILE A 17 -0.96 9.42 -1.69
N ASP A 18 -1.49 10.65 -1.84
CA ASP A 18 -0.68 11.86 -1.70
C ASP A 18 -0.05 11.96 -0.32
N TYR A 19 -0.80 11.60 0.70
CA TYR A 19 -0.30 11.62 2.08
C TYR A 19 0.88 10.68 2.26
N ILE A 20 0.76 9.43 1.80
CA ILE A 20 1.84 8.47 1.99
C ILE A 20 3.05 8.76 1.10
N CYS A 21 2.86 9.49 0.01
CA CYS A 21 3.93 9.86 -0.92
C CYS A 21 4.56 11.22 -0.59
N ASN A 22 4.26 11.81 0.56
CA ASN A 22 4.77 13.12 0.96
C ASN A 22 6.30 13.14 0.89
N PRO A 23 6.90 14.04 0.08
CA PRO A 23 8.36 14.09 -0.09
C PRO A 23 9.11 14.30 1.23
N GLU A 24 8.55 15.07 2.16
CA GLU A 24 9.20 15.32 3.44
C GLU A 24 9.33 14.08 4.30
N LYS A 25 8.44 13.11 4.11
CA LYS A 25 8.42 11.88 4.89
C LYS A 25 9.11 10.71 4.18
N THR A 26 9.31 10.80 2.87
CA THR A 26 9.83 9.72 2.04
C THR A 26 11.19 10.04 1.42
N ASP A 27 11.94 10.97 2.01
CA ASP A 27 13.25 11.42 1.51
C ASP A 27 13.16 11.79 0.02
N GLU A 28 12.33 12.83 -0.26
CA GLU A 28 12.11 13.32 -1.62
C GLU A 28 11.64 12.23 -2.58
N LYS A 29 10.81 11.32 -2.06
CA LYS A 29 10.23 10.19 -2.81
C LYS A 29 11.23 9.10 -3.20
N MET A 30 12.41 9.06 -2.59
CA MET A 30 13.34 7.95 -2.80
C MET A 30 12.74 6.62 -2.33
N PHE A 31 11.89 6.68 -1.31
CA PHE A 31 11.28 5.47 -0.74
C PHE A 31 9.82 5.35 -1.15
N VAL A 32 9.54 5.52 -2.44
CA VAL A 32 8.22 5.33 -3.03
C VAL A 32 8.37 4.35 -4.19
N SER A 33 7.56 3.29 -4.17
CA SER A 33 7.52 2.29 -5.25
C SER A 33 6.06 1.97 -5.56
N SER A 34 5.82 1.40 -6.72
CA SER A 34 4.47 1.03 -7.12
C SER A 34 4.51 -0.20 -8.01
N TYR A 35 3.34 -0.84 -8.16
CA TYR A 35 3.18 -2.01 -9.01
C TYR A 35 1.90 -1.87 -9.82
N ALA A 36 1.98 -2.05 -11.13
CA ALA A 36 0.86 -1.95 -12.08
C ALA A 36 0.17 -0.58 -12.04
N CYS A 37 0.88 0.44 -11.58
CA CYS A 37 0.43 1.84 -11.58
C CYS A 37 1.64 2.71 -11.30
N SER A 38 1.50 4.02 -11.44
CA SER A 38 2.51 4.96 -10.94
C SER A 38 1.95 5.71 -9.74
N PRO A 39 2.79 6.21 -8.84
CA PRO A 39 2.29 6.98 -7.69
C PRO A 39 1.43 8.17 -8.09
N GLU A 40 1.76 8.79 -9.23
CA GLU A 40 1.04 9.97 -9.70
C GLU A 40 -0.33 9.65 -10.28
N THR A 41 -0.53 8.43 -10.82
CA THR A 41 -1.77 8.04 -11.48
C THR A 41 -2.51 6.93 -10.74
N ALA A 42 -2.02 6.50 -9.59
CA ALA A 42 -2.57 5.33 -8.90
C ALA A 42 -4.07 5.45 -8.62
N ALA A 43 -4.54 6.63 -8.22
CA ALA A 43 -5.96 6.82 -7.94
C ALA A 43 -6.81 6.58 -9.19
N TYR A 44 -6.36 7.03 -10.36
CA TYR A 44 -7.04 6.77 -11.63
C TYR A 44 -6.97 5.30 -12.00
N ASP A 45 -5.81 4.68 -11.82
CA ASP A 45 -5.62 3.27 -12.15
C ASP A 45 -6.52 2.39 -11.30
N PHE A 46 -6.64 2.71 -10.00
CA PHE A 46 -7.54 2.00 -9.10
C PHE A 46 -9.00 2.17 -9.56
N LYS A 47 -9.38 3.40 -9.91
CA LYS A 47 -10.74 3.67 -10.36
C LYS A 47 -11.06 2.89 -11.64
N TYR A 48 -10.13 2.83 -12.58
CA TYR A 48 -10.31 2.06 -13.80
C TYR A 48 -10.60 0.59 -13.47
N THR A 49 -9.80 0.00 -12.60
CA THR A 49 -9.99 -1.40 -12.22
C THR A 49 -11.33 -1.60 -11.49
N LEU A 50 -11.67 -0.69 -10.59
CA LEU A 50 -12.93 -0.76 -9.84
C LEU A 50 -14.15 -0.64 -10.76
N ASP A 51 -14.07 0.19 -11.80
CA ASP A 51 -15.17 0.36 -12.74
C ASP A 51 -15.44 -0.92 -13.53
N HIS A 52 -14.48 -1.82 -13.63
CA HIS A 52 -14.63 -3.11 -14.28
C HIS A 52 -15.00 -4.23 -13.30
N CYS A 53 -15.08 -3.93 -12.03
CA CYS A 53 -15.43 -4.91 -11.00
C CYS A 53 -16.92 -5.21 -11.06
N ARG A 54 -17.27 -6.50 -11.01
CA ARG A 54 -18.68 -6.92 -11.09
C ARG A 54 -19.46 -6.66 -9.82
N GLU A 55 -18.76 -6.59 -8.69
CA GLU A 55 -19.38 -6.38 -7.41
C GLU A 55 -19.18 -4.95 -6.94
N ASN A 56 -20.24 -4.33 -6.45
CA ASN A 56 -20.12 -3.05 -5.80
C ASN A 56 -19.48 -3.23 -4.43
N SER A 57 -18.60 -2.32 -4.06
CA SER A 57 -17.96 -2.33 -2.76
C SER A 57 -17.93 -0.91 -2.21
N PRO A 58 -18.28 -0.72 -0.93
CA PRO A 58 -18.05 0.57 -0.29
C PRO A 58 -16.57 0.86 -0.13
N ASN A 59 -15.72 -0.18 -0.10
CA ASN A 59 -14.28 -0.02 0.03
C ASN A 59 -13.65 0.14 -1.34
N LYS A 60 -12.78 1.13 -1.50
CA LYS A 60 -12.07 1.40 -2.76
C LYS A 60 -10.64 0.86 -2.72
N ALA A 61 -10.01 0.93 -1.57
CA ALA A 61 -8.64 0.51 -1.38
C ALA A 61 -8.45 0.08 0.08
N TYR A 62 -7.32 -0.56 0.35
CA TYR A 62 -6.89 -0.85 1.72
C TYR A 62 -5.56 -0.17 1.97
N HIS A 63 -5.38 0.29 3.19
CA HIS A 63 -4.15 0.90 3.66
C HIS A 63 -3.55 -0.02 4.72
N LEU A 64 -2.42 -0.64 4.37
CA LEU A 64 -1.67 -1.51 5.28
C LEU A 64 -0.49 -0.72 5.83
N ILE A 65 -0.32 -0.73 7.14
CA ILE A 65 0.78 -0.04 7.81
C ILE A 65 1.65 -1.09 8.49
N GLN A 66 2.96 -1.03 8.21
CA GLN A 66 3.95 -1.90 8.86
C GLN A 66 4.92 -0.99 9.62
N ALA A 67 4.95 -1.13 10.94
CA ALA A 67 5.79 -0.30 11.80
C ALA A 67 6.93 -1.09 12.37
N PHE A 68 8.09 -0.44 12.49
CA PHE A 68 9.30 -1.05 13.04
C PHE A 68 9.69 -0.36 14.34
N ALA A 69 10.33 -1.10 15.24
CA ALA A 69 10.88 -0.52 16.45
C ALA A 69 12.05 0.41 16.09
N PRO A 70 12.29 1.48 16.88
CA PRO A 70 13.41 2.37 16.59
C PRO A 70 14.72 1.60 16.51
N GLY A 71 15.47 1.81 15.43
CA GLY A 71 16.76 1.15 15.23
C GLY A 71 16.69 -0.29 14.77
N GLU A 72 15.49 -0.84 14.57
CA GLU A 72 15.34 -2.25 14.16
C GLU A 72 15.84 -2.49 12.75
N VAL A 73 15.55 -1.56 11.83
CA VAL A 73 15.96 -1.67 10.42
C VAL A 73 16.40 -0.30 9.90
N GLY A 74 17.24 -0.31 8.87
CA GLY A 74 17.55 0.89 8.11
C GLY A 74 16.43 1.22 7.14
N PHE A 75 16.49 2.42 6.56
CA PHE A 75 15.40 2.91 5.69
C PHE A 75 15.28 2.11 4.40
N GLU A 76 16.40 1.82 3.76
CA GLU A 76 16.41 1.05 2.52
C GLU A 76 15.91 -0.38 2.75
N GLU A 77 16.33 -1.00 3.84
CA GLU A 77 15.89 -2.34 4.17
C GLU A 77 14.41 -2.36 4.52
N ALA A 78 13.92 -1.36 5.25
CA ALA A 78 12.51 -1.25 5.56
C ALA A 78 11.68 -1.17 4.28
N HIS A 79 12.13 -0.38 3.30
CA HIS A 79 11.43 -0.25 2.03
C HIS A 79 11.42 -1.59 1.26
N ARG A 80 12.54 -2.29 1.25
CA ARG A 80 12.63 -3.61 0.64
C ARG A 80 11.66 -4.60 1.31
N ILE A 81 11.60 -4.59 2.62
CA ILE A 81 10.69 -5.45 3.39
C ILE A 81 9.23 -5.12 3.05
N GLY A 82 8.90 -3.84 2.93
CA GLY A 82 7.55 -3.41 2.55
C GLY A 82 7.16 -3.90 1.17
N LYS A 83 8.07 -3.81 0.20
CA LYS A 83 7.82 -4.33 -1.15
C LYS A 83 7.63 -5.84 -1.14
N GLU A 84 8.45 -6.57 -0.38
CA GLU A 84 8.31 -8.02 -0.27
C GLU A 84 6.96 -8.39 0.36
N LEU A 85 6.54 -7.68 1.38
CA LEU A 85 5.23 -7.92 1.99
C LEU A 85 4.11 -7.70 0.99
N ALA A 86 4.15 -6.60 0.23
CA ALA A 86 3.15 -6.32 -0.78
C ALA A 86 3.12 -7.41 -1.85
N ASP A 87 4.30 -7.84 -2.31
CA ASP A 87 4.38 -8.87 -3.35
C ASP A 87 3.80 -10.20 -2.86
N LYS A 88 4.09 -10.59 -1.62
CA LYS A 88 3.56 -11.83 -1.05
C LYS A 88 2.07 -11.76 -0.82
N LEU A 89 1.59 -10.65 -0.27
CA LEU A 89 0.19 -10.48 0.08
C LEU A 89 -0.69 -10.40 -1.17
N LEU A 90 -0.23 -9.68 -2.18
CA LEU A 90 -1.05 -9.34 -3.34
C LEU A 90 -0.77 -10.20 -4.56
N GLU A 91 0.27 -11.02 -4.50
CA GLU A 91 0.59 -12.04 -5.51
C GLU A 91 0.67 -11.54 -6.95
N GLY A 92 1.01 -10.26 -7.13
CA GLY A 92 1.10 -9.66 -8.46
C GLY A 92 -0.25 -9.38 -9.12
N LYS A 93 -1.35 -9.45 -8.38
CA LYS A 93 -2.71 -9.28 -8.92
C LYS A 93 -3.29 -7.90 -8.72
N PHE A 94 -2.83 -7.16 -7.73
CA PHE A 94 -3.40 -5.87 -7.34
C PHE A 94 -2.41 -4.75 -7.58
N SER A 95 -2.93 -3.60 -8.04
CA SER A 95 -2.11 -2.40 -8.12
C SER A 95 -1.87 -1.85 -6.72
N TYR A 96 -0.64 -1.44 -6.42
CA TYR A 96 -0.32 -0.89 -5.11
C TYR A 96 0.74 0.22 -5.19
N VAL A 97 0.75 1.04 -4.17
CA VAL A 97 1.82 2.00 -3.92
C VAL A 97 2.37 1.69 -2.53
N VAL A 98 3.68 1.54 -2.41
CA VAL A 98 4.35 1.32 -1.13
C VAL A 98 5.32 2.46 -0.88
N THR A 99 5.27 3.02 0.32
CA THR A 99 6.18 4.09 0.74
C THR A 99 6.77 3.77 2.10
N THR A 100 7.96 4.30 2.35
CA THR A 100 8.61 4.20 3.65
C THR A 100 8.72 5.61 4.22
N HIS A 101 8.10 5.82 5.38
CA HIS A 101 8.16 7.08 6.10
C HIS A 101 9.30 7.04 7.11
N ILE A 102 10.13 8.07 7.07
CA ILE A 102 11.31 8.20 7.93
C ILE A 102 11.16 9.47 8.75
N ASP A 103 10.40 9.39 9.83
CA ASP A 103 10.06 10.55 10.62
C ASP A 103 10.42 10.32 12.09
N LYS A 104 11.21 11.24 12.66
CA LYS A 104 11.54 11.27 14.10
C LYS A 104 12.11 9.95 14.63
N GLY A 105 12.94 9.28 13.83
CA GLY A 105 13.57 8.03 14.26
C GLY A 105 12.65 6.81 14.18
N HIS A 106 11.40 6.99 13.77
CA HIS A 106 10.47 5.90 13.54
C HIS A 106 10.40 5.59 12.06
N VAL A 107 10.34 4.31 11.73
CA VAL A 107 10.26 3.85 10.35
C VAL A 107 8.94 3.10 10.17
N HIS A 108 8.14 3.52 9.19
CA HIS A 108 6.87 2.89 8.87
C HIS A 108 6.77 2.67 7.36
N ASN A 109 6.29 1.52 6.96
CA ASN A 109 5.87 1.31 5.58
C ASN A 109 4.37 1.52 5.48
N HIS A 110 3.95 2.18 4.41
CA HIS A 110 2.54 2.35 4.08
C HIS A 110 2.31 1.73 2.71
N ILE A 111 1.34 0.82 2.64
CA ILE A 111 0.98 0.16 1.39
C ILE A 111 -0.49 0.44 1.15
N ILE A 112 -0.80 1.10 0.04
CA ILE A 112 -2.19 1.30 -0.38
C ILE A 112 -2.41 0.50 -1.65
N PHE A 113 -3.37 -0.41 -1.63
CA PHE A 113 -3.67 -1.25 -2.79
C PHE A 113 -5.15 -1.23 -3.13
N CYS A 114 -5.44 -1.40 -4.42
CA CYS A 114 -6.81 -1.45 -4.93
C CYS A 114 -7.52 -2.69 -4.41
N VAL A 115 -8.81 -2.58 -4.10
CA VAL A 115 -9.59 -3.74 -3.59
C VAL A 115 -9.93 -4.74 -4.69
N ALA A 116 -9.82 -4.36 -5.97
CA ALA A 116 -10.10 -5.25 -7.10
C ALA A 116 -8.79 -5.64 -7.78
N ASP A 117 -8.67 -6.91 -8.18
CA ASP A 117 -7.47 -7.35 -8.86
C ASP A 117 -7.49 -6.92 -10.33
N ASN A 118 -6.29 -6.82 -10.92
CA ASN A 118 -6.11 -6.30 -12.29
C ASN A 118 -6.44 -7.34 -13.36
N ILE A 119 -6.54 -8.60 -13.00
CA ILE A 119 -6.68 -9.71 -13.96
C ILE A 119 -8.14 -10.09 -14.12
N GLU A 120 -8.80 -10.47 -13.02
CA GLU A 120 -10.17 -10.97 -13.04
C GLU A 120 -11.17 -9.97 -12.46
N HIS A 121 -10.68 -8.85 -11.90
CA HIS A 121 -11.49 -7.81 -11.27
C HIS A 121 -12.30 -8.33 -10.08
N ASN A 122 -11.75 -9.33 -9.38
CA ASN A 122 -12.34 -9.85 -8.16
C ASN A 122 -11.83 -9.02 -6.97
N LYS A 123 -12.64 -8.95 -5.91
CA LYS A 123 -12.25 -8.19 -4.73
C LYS A 123 -11.25 -8.95 -3.86
N TYR A 124 -10.40 -8.19 -3.22
CA TYR A 124 -9.52 -8.71 -2.18
C TYR A 124 -10.38 -9.09 -0.96
N HIS A 125 -10.16 -10.29 -0.44
CA HIS A 125 -10.79 -10.74 0.78
C HIS A 125 -9.84 -10.54 1.94
N ASP A 126 -10.20 -9.63 2.84
CA ASP A 126 -9.40 -9.35 4.02
C ASP A 126 -9.40 -10.57 4.94
N CYS A 127 -8.25 -11.21 5.02
CA CYS A 127 -8.03 -12.37 5.87
C CYS A 127 -6.82 -12.09 6.74
N LYS A 128 -7.00 -12.15 8.06
CA LYS A 128 -5.90 -11.87 8.98
C LYS A 128 -4.69 -12.77 8.74
N GLN A 129 -4.90 -13.98 8.29
CA GLN A 129 -3.82 -14.91 7.99
C GLN A 129 -2.97 -14.46 6.80
N SER A 130 -3.50 -13.58 5.94
CA SER A 130 -2.79 -13.10 4.77
C SER A 130 -1.58 -12.24 5.12
N TYR A 131 -1.63 -11.52 6.24
CA TYR A 131 -0.58 -10.57 6.59
C TYR A 131 0.06 -10.79 7.95
N TYR A 132 -0.21 -11.89 8.60
CA TYR A 132 0.38 -12.26 9.90
C TYR A 132 1.41 -13.38 9.78
N HIS A 133 2.06 -13.50 8.68
CA HIS A 133 3.08 -14.55 8.48
C HIS A 133 4.47 -14.07 8.72
#